data_5017d02bae41e7e96814803f032cfee8
#
_entry.id   5017d02bae41e7e96814803f032cfee8
#
_cell.length_a   1.000
_cell.length_b   1.000
_cell.length_c   1.000
_cell.angle_alpha   90.00
_cell.angle_beta   90.00
_cell.angle_gamma   90.00
#
_symmetry.space_group_name_H-M   'P 1'
#
loop_
_entity.id
_entity.type
_entity.pdbx_description
1 polymer ?
#
loop_
_entity_poly.entity_id
_entity_poly.type
_entity_poly.pdbx_seq_one_letter_code
_entity_poly.pdbx_strand_id
1 'polypeptide(L)'
;MAVKMFRDCGSEIFNTGTSKCPFVPDYIKAIILTPVGMTFKISDYDTKLGEYAHADRPNRVYPISTIAEYATSGGEAQTSATGYGSSKITGYSELVETYTMNDYDEGLRTNLMKLKNESMRVIFIDKNNVVYGEKTDTEGDFRGYELGAVYPGGQRFKSSGENASLTINLVYEDVEKAWMNAISFTSDIDILDEAKGLVWVDVKKLATGENKYKVVEHYGGFDLTEMYGTLLGASSVWNNVTAATYNPDDGTLSLTPSSGTPALKRPSELYAEDVKGIEQWS
;
A
#
# COMPACT_ATOMS: atom_id res chain seq x y z
N MET A 1 6.40 18.51 -11.71
CA MET A 1 6.14 19.73 -10.89
C MET A 1 7.03 19.70 -9.66
N ALA A 2 7.34 20.84 -9.04
CA ALA A 2 8.12 20.82 -7.81
C ALA A 2 7.23 20.32 -6.66
N VAL A 3 7.67 19.32 -5.93
CA VAL A 3 7.01 18.81 -4.73
C VAL A 3 6.85 19.94 -3.72
N LYS A 4 5.63 20.23 -3.31
CA LYS A 4 5.34 21.27 -2.33
C LYS A 4 5.32 20.68 -0.93
N MET A 5 6.30 21.04 -0.12
CA MET A 5 6.38 20.63 1.28
C MET A 5 5.59 21.56 2.18
N PHE A 6 4.90 21.01 3.17
CA PHE A 6 4.15 21.76 4.19
C PHE A 6 4.81 21.71 5.58
N ARG A 7 6.03 21.17 5.62
CA ARG A 7 6.80 20.91 6.82
C ARG A 7 7.02 22.13 7.73
N ASP A 8 7.15 23.30 7.12
CA ASP A 8 7.60 24.50 7.85
C ASP A 8 6.43 25.31 8.43
N CYS A 9 5.21 24.86 8.28
CA CYS A 9 4.04 25.57 8.80
C CYS A 9 3.96 25.65 10.34
N GLY A 10 4.80 24.93 11.06
CA GLY A 10 4.85 24.90 12.53
C GLY A 10 6.27 25.02 13.08
N SER A 11 7.22 25.49 12.27
CA SER A 11 8.64 25.54 12.66
C SER A 11 8.94 26.52 13.80
N GLU A 12 8.09 27.53 14.00
CA GLU A 12 8.28 28.53 15.05
C GLU A 12 7.22 28.37 16.14
N ILE A 13 7.67 28.01 17.34
CA ILE A 13 6.83 27.97 18.52
C ILE A 13 6.34 29.41 18.85
N PHE A 14 5.02 29.58 19.01
CA PHE A 14 4.38 30.85 19.37
C PHE A 14 4.52 32.00 18.38
N ASN A 15 4.95 31.76 17.15
CA ASN A 15 4.81 32.77 16.12
C ASN A 15 3.35 32.79 15.65
N THR A 16 2.51 33.54 16.36
CA THR A 16 1.10 33.70 16.06
C THR A 16 0.82 34.68 14.95
N GLY A 17 1.84 35.01 14.16
CA GLY A 17 1.71 35.82 12.96
C GLY A 17 0.64 35.25 12.01
N THR A 18 0.19 36.06 11.11
CA THR A 18 -0.99 35.83 10.28
C THR A 18 -0.83 34.82 9.15
N SER A 19 0.34 34.22 8.94
CA SER A 19 0.52 33.22 7.90
C SER A 19 -0.13 31.90 8.31
N LYS A 20 -1.33 31.65 7.79
CA LYS A 20 -1.96 30.35 7.89
C LYS A 20 -1.19 29.36 7.01
N CYS A 21 -0.91 28.18 7.54
CA CYS A 21 -0.50 27.07 6.70
C CYS A 21 -1.59 26.84 5.65
N PRO A 22 -1.29 26.89 4.34
CA PRO A 22 -2.30 26.75 3.29
C PRO A 22 -2.78 25.30 3.14
N PHE A 23 -2.48 24.45 4.12
CA PHE A 23 -2.74 23.03 4.10
C PHE A 23 -3.89 22.69 5.05
N VAL A 24 -4.88 22.00 4.52
CA VAL A 24 -6.00 21.42 5.26
C VAL A 24 -6.05 19.94 4.92
N PRO A 25 -5.88 19.03 5.90
CA PRO A 25 -6.04 17.59 5.68
C PRO A 25 -7.42 17.29 5.13
N ASP A 26 -7.49 16.38 4.16
CA ASP A 26 -8.74 15.91 3.55
C ASP A 26 -8.92 14.41 3.79
N TYR A 27 -9.98 13.82 3.22
CA TYR A 27 -10.25 12.39 3.36
C TYR A 27 -9.09 11.53 2.88
N ILE A 28 -8.67 10.57 3.70
CA ILE A 28 -7.68 9.57 3.31
C ILE A 28 -8.31 8.65 2.26
N LYS A 29 -7.73 8.60 1.07
CA LYS A 29 -8.17 7.74 -0.03
C LYS A 29 -7.42 6.41 -0.09
N ALA A 30 -6.19 6.40 0.42
CA ALA A 30 -5.33 5.22 0.43
C ALA A 30 -4.37 5.23 1.60
N ILE A 31 -4.00 4.03 2.04
CA ILE A 31 -2.91 3.78 2.97
C ILE A 31 -1.88 2.88 2.30
N ILE A 32 -0.61 3.08 2.61
CA ILE A 32 0.47 2.23 2.12
C ILE A 32 1.18 1.65 3.32
N LEU A 33 1.08 0.34 3.50
CA LEU A 33 1.85 -0.35 4.51
C LEU A 33 3.27 -0.59 3.97
N THR A 34 4.28 -0.29 4.77
CA THR A 34 5.68 -0.42 4.40
C THR A 34 6.46 -1.19 5.47
N PRO A 35 7.49 -1.96 5.09
CA PRO A 35 8.42 -2.55 6.04
C PRO A 35 9.13 -1.47 6.88
N VAL A 36 9.45 -1.79 8.15
CA VAL A 36 10.03 -0.83 9.11
C VAL A 36 11.35 -0.20 8.64
N GLY A 37 12.17 -0.94 7.91
CA GLY A 37 13.47 -0.47 7.44
C GLY A 37 13.43 0.43 6.19
N MET A 38 12.27 0.66 5.59
CA MET A 38 12.17 1.43 4.35
C MET A 38 12.14 2.95 4.64
N THR A 39 12.92 3.67 3.85
CA THR A 39 12.92 5.14 3.73
C THR A 39 12.75 5.53 2.28
N PHE A 40 12.15 6.67 2.05
CA PHE A 40 11.82 7.19 0.72
C PHE A 40 12.36 8.59 0.57
N LYS A 41 12.79 8.94 -0.64
CA LYS A 41 13.14 10.32 -0.97
C LYS A 41 11.88 11.04 -1.46
N ILE A 42 11.64 12.22 -0.92
CA ILE A 42 10.50 13.05 -1.34
C ILE A 42 10.60 13.42 -2.82
N SER A 43 11.84 13.66 -3.29
CA SER A 43 12.11 14.14 -4.66
C SER A 43 11.77 13.16 -5.77
N ASP A 44 11.83 11.86 -5.49
CA ASP A 44 11.59 10.80 -6.48
C ASP A 44 10.48 9.81 -6.07
N TYR A 45 9.74 10.13 -5.02
CA TYR A 45 8.64 9.29 -4.53
C TYR A 45 7.61 9.01 -5.62
N ASP A 46 7.23 10.05 -6.36
CA ASP A 46 6.26 9.96 -7.45
C ASP A 46 6.69 9.01 -8.57
N THR A 47 7.96 8.96 -8.88
CA THR A 47 8.47 8.11 -9.97
C THR A 47 8.77 6.69 -9.53
N LYS A 48 8.99 6.47 -8.22
CA LYS A 48 9.42 5.18 -7.68
C LYS A 48 8.35 4.41 -6.93
N LEU A 49 7.20 5.01 -6.64
CA LEU A 49 6.16 4.33 -5.87
C LEU A 49 5.67 3.06 -6.55
N GLY A 50 5.49 3.08 -7.87
CA GLY A 50 5.16 1.90 -8.67
C GLY A 50 6.23 0.82 -8.58
N GLU A 51 7.51 1.19 -8.65
CA GLU A 51 8.64 0.27 -8.47
C GLU A 51 8.62 -0.38 -7.08
N TYR A 52 8.39 0.41 -6.01
CA TYR A 52 8.29 -0.12 -4.65
C TYR A 52 7.09 -1.04 -4.45
N ALA A 53 5.95 -0.76 -5.09
CA ALA A 53 4.78 -1.62 -5.02
C ALA A 53 5.00 -2.97 -5.73
N HIS A 54 5.88 -3.02 -6.73
CA HIS A 54 6.25 -4.21 -7.49
C HIS A 54 7.61 -4.78 -7.08
N ALA A 55 8.24 -4.24 -6.05
CA ALA A 55 9.50 -4.77 -5.55
C ALA A 55 9.36 -6.20 -5.04
N ASP A 56 10.46 -6.94 -5.07
CA ASP A 56 10.50 -8.27 -4.43
C ASP A 56 10.50 -8.12 -2.91
N ARG A 57 9.89 -9.11 -2.21
CA ARG A 57 9.96 -9.17 -0.75
C ARG A 57 11.41 -9.32 -0.28
N PRO A 58 11.83 -8.69 0.81
CA PRO A 58 11.04 -7.97 1.83
C PRO A 58 10.84 -6.47 1.55
N ASN A 59 11.31 -5.92 0.43
CA ASN A 59 11.35 -4.48 0.15
C ASN A 59 10.09 -3.96 -0.55
N ARG A 60 8.99 -4.70 -0.49
CA ARG A 60 7.72 -4.33 -1.11
C ARG A 60 6.87 -3.46 -0.21
N VAL A 61 6.24 -2.46 -0.79
CA VAL A 61 5.16 -1.71 -0.14
C VAL A 61 3.79 -2.28 -0.55
N TYR A 62 2.80 -2.13 0.32
CA TYR A 62 1.47 -2.70 0.14
C TYR A 62 0.43 -1.58 0.11
N PRO A 63 0.07 -1.08 -1.07
CA PRO A 63 -0.97 -0.07 -1.22
C PRO A 63 -2.35 -0.68 -0.95
N ILE A 64 -3.16 0.01 -0.16
CA ILE A 64 -4.56 -0.32 0.13
C ILE A 64 -5.37 0.92 -0.19
N SER A 65 -6.20 0.84 -1.21
CA SER A 65 -7.04 1.93 -1.70
C SER A 65 -8.51 1.71 -1.32
N THR A 66 -9.39 2.58 -1.79
CA THR A 66 -10.84 2.50 -1.57
C THR A 66 -11.27 2.67 -0.11
N ILE A 67 -10.56 3.51 0.63
CA ILE A 67 -10.95 3.91 1.98
C ILE A 67 -12.20 4.79 1.90
N ALA A 68 -13.23 4.41 2.64
CA ALA A 68 -14.52 5.10 2.65
C ALA A 68 -14.75 5.91 3.92
N GLU A 69 -14.29 5.40 5.06
CA GLU A 69 -14.52 6.03 6.36
C GLU A 69 -13.25 5.98 7.21
N TYR A 70 -13.13 6.95 8.09
CA TYR A 70 -12.07 7.07 9.08
C TYR A 70 -12.66 7.33 10.46
N ALA A 71 -12.14 6.64 11.46
CA ALA A 71 -12.42 6.88 12.86
C ALA A 71 -11.12 6.80 13.67
N THR A 72 -11.06 7.53 14.77
CA THR A 72 -9.92 7.50 15.69
C THR A 72 -10.39 7.32 17.12
N SER A 73 -9.58 6.68 17.94
CA SER A 73 -9.79 6.56 19.39
C SER A 73 -8.45 6.61 20.13
N GLY A 74 -8.45 7.18 21.32
CA GLY A 74 -7.22 7.38 22.11
C GLY A 74 -6.42 8.62 21.70
N GLY A 75 -5.14 8.63 22.02
CA GLY A 75 -4.26 9.77 21.77
C GLY A 75 -4.42 10.93 22.78
N GLU A 76 -5.20 10.76 23.85
CA GLU A 76 -5.35 11.78 24.88
C GLU A 76 -4.09 11.92 25.73
N ALA A 77 -3.76 13.17 26.05
CA ALA A 77 -2.65 13.47 26.95
C ALA A 77 -2.89 12.89 28.35
N GLN A 78 -1.97 12.09 28.82
CA GLN A 78 -1.94 11.59 30.18
C GLN A 78 -1.20 12.58 31.07
N THR A 79 -1.78 12.92 32.19
CA THR A 79 -1.19 13.89 33.11
C THR A 79 -0.99 13.30 34.50
N SER A 80 0.07 13.73 35.15
CA SER A 80 0.34 13.39 36.57
C SER A 80 0.67 14.66 37.32
N ALA A 81 0.17 14.74 38.58
CA ALA A 81 0.52 15.79 39.52
C ALA A 81 1.29 15.21 40.70
N THR A 82 2.33 15.90 41.14
CA THR A 82 3.09 15.54 42.33
C THR A 82 2.77 16.52 43.45
N GLY A 83 2.07 16.04 44.47
CA GLY A 83 1.67 16.86 45.62
C GLY A 83 0.76 18.02 45.23
N TYR A 84 1.11 19.23 45.66
CA TYR A 84 0.39 20.47 45.35
C TYR A 84 0.80 21.13 44.02
N GLY A 85 1.64 20.46 43.24
CA GLY A 85 2.07 20.97 41.94
C GLY A 85 1.00 20.88 40.88
N SER A 86 1.15 21.67 39.80
CA SER A 86 0.32 21.56 38.62
C SER A 86 0.56 20.25 37.89
N SER A 87 -0.47 19.70 37.28
CA SER A 87 -0.36 18.51 36.45
C SER A 87 0.59 18.75 35.24
N LYS A 88 1.43 17.78 34.97
CA LYS A 88 2.31 17.75 33.80
C LYS A 88 1.93 16.58 32.90
N ILE A 89 2.09 16.76 31.61
CA ILE A 89 1.89 15.67 30.64
C ILE A 89 3.02 14.67 30.83
N THR A 90 2.67 13.40 30.99
CA THR A 90 3.59 12.27 31.19
C THR A 90 3.66 11.34 29.98
N GLY A 91 2.78 11.54 29.00
CA GLY A 91 2.68 10.76 27.78
C GLY A 91 1.30 10.90 27.15
N TYR A 92 1.02 10.02 26.22
CA TYR A 92 -0.26 9.92 25.54
C TYR A 92 -0.82 8.51 25.66
N SER A 93 -2.15 8.38 25.62
CA SER A 93 -2.79 7.07 25.54
C SER A 93 -2.56 6.45 24.17
N GLU A 94 -2.72 5.12 24.07
CA GLU A 94 -2.67 4.41 22.80
C GLU A 94 -3.60 5.09 21.77
N LEU A 95 -3.08 5.31 20.57
CA LEU A 95 -3.84 5.86 19.44
C LEU A 95 -4.16 4.74 18.46
N VAL A 96 -5.43 4.55 18.19
CA VAL A 96 -5.93 3.61 17.20
C VAL A 96 -6.69 4.36 16.12
N GLU A 97 -6.25 4.21 14.89
CA GLU A 97 -6.96 4.68 13.70
C GLU A 97 -7.64 3.52 13.01
N THR A 98 -8.92 3.67 12.69
CA THR A 98 -9.72 2.66 12.01
C THR A 98 -10.16 3.19 10.64
N TYR A 99 -9.83 2.45 9.62
CA TYR A 99 -10.19 2.73 8.23
C TYR A 99 -11.18 1.69 7.74
N THR A 100 -12.30 2.13 7.17
CA THR A 100 -13.34 1.25 6.63
C THR A 100 -13.29 1.27 5.10
N MET A 101 -13.28 0.10 4.51
CA MET A 101 -13.41 -0.12 3.08
C MET A 101 -14.83 -0.57 2.76
N ASN A 102 -15.43 -0.03 1.69
CA ASN A 102 -16.80 -0.38 1.29
C ASN A 102 -16.94 -1.82 0.75
N ASP A 103 -15.83 -2.39 0.29
CA ASP A 103 -15.80 -3.75 -0.24
C ASP A 103 -15.16 -4.68 0.77
N TYR A 104 -15.82 -5.81 1.00
CA TYR A 104 -15.28 -6.87 1.83
C TYR A 104 -14.37 -7.79 1.00
N ASP A 105 -13.11 -7.87 1.39
CA ASP A 105 -12.10 -8.74 0.81
C ASP A 105 -11.55 -9.71 1.88
N GLU A 106 -11.92 -10.99 1.78
CA GLU A 106 -11.45 -12.03 2.70
C GLU A 106 -9.95 -12.33 2.54
N GLY A 107 -9.42 -12.18 1.33
CA GLY A 107 -7.98 -12.34 1.07
C GLY A 107 -7.15 -11.28 1.79
N LEU A 108 -7.54 -10.02 1.66
CA LEU A 108 -6.93 -8.91 2.37
C LEU A 108 -7.07 -9.07 3.89
N ARG A 109 -8.28 -9.42 4.37
CA ARG A 109 -8.53 -9.67 5.79
C ARG A 109 -7.59 -10.74 6.36
N THR A 110 -7.47 -11.88 5.66
CA THR A 110 -6.60 -12.98 6.09
C THR A 110 -5.13 -12.58 6.10
N ASN A 111 -4.68 -11.79 5.13
CA ASN A 111 -3.32 -11.29 5.07
C ASN A 111 -3.03 -10.30 6.21
N LEU A 112 -3.96 -9.39 6.51
CA LEU A 112 -3.84 -8.49 7.65
C LEU A 112 -3.79 -9.25 9.00
N MET A 113 -4.53 -10.36 9.13
CA MET A 113 -4.44 -11.23 10.31
C MET A 113 -3.04 -11.83 10.51
N LYS A 114 -2.31 -12.11 9.42
CA LYS A 114 -0.92 -12.58 9.48
C LYS A 114 0.05 -11.48 9.91
N LEU A 115 -0.26 -10.22 9.62
CA LEU A 115 0.58 -9.07 9.96
C LEU A 115 0.42 -8.58 11.41
N LYS A 116 -0.50 -9.12 12.20
CA LYS A 116 -0.84 -8.62 13.55
C LYS A 116 0.33 -8.47 14.52
N ASN A 117 1.40 -9.22 14.33
CA ASN A 117 2.60 -9.18 15.17
C ASN A 117 3.85 -8.73 14.38
N GLU A 118 3.66 -8.26 13.16
CA GLU A 118 4.74 -7.73 12.33
C GLU A 118 4.85 -6.23 12.55
N SER A 119 6.07 -5.76 12.78
CA SER A 119 6.32 -4.31 12.83
C SER A 119 6.21 -3.74 11.42
N MET A 120 5.29 -2.83 11.23
CA MET A 120 5.03 -2.17 9.95
C MET A 120 5.05 -0.65 10.14
N ARG A 121 5.11 0.06 9.04
CA ARG A 121 4.89 1.51 8.98
C ARG A 121 3.76 1.81 8.03
N VAL A 122 3.14 2.97 8.18
CA VAL A 122 2.04 3.41 7.31
C VAL A 122 2.30 4.80 6.76
N ILE A 123 2.06 4.95 5.46
CA ILE A 123 1.99 6.23 4.76
C ILE A 123 0.53 6.45 4.39
N PHE A 124 0.02 7.66 4.62
CA PHE A 124 -1.34 8.02 4.22
C PHE A 124 -1.32 8.91 2.99
N ILE A 125 -2.34 8.77 2.16
CA ILE A 125 -2.57 9.63 1.00
C ILE A 125 -4.02 10.09 1.02
N ASP A 126 -4.20 11.41 1.00
CA ASP A 126 -5.54 11.99 0.95
C ASP A 126 -6.05 12.15 -0.50
N LYS A 127 -7.28 12.61 -0.62
CA LYS A 127 -7.90 12.78 -1.94
C LYS A 127 -7.26 13.88 -2.79
N ASN A 128 -6.49 14.77 -2.18
CA ASN A 128 -5.73 15.83 -2.86
C ASN A 128 -4.29 15.40 -3.20
N ASN A 129 -3.99 14.11 -3.13
CA ASN A 129 -2.66 13.54 -3.32
C ASN A 129 -1.60 14.08 -2.33
N VAL A 130 -2.02 14.49 -1.14
CA VAL A 130 -1.07 14.82 -0.08
C VAL A 130 -0.65 13.54 0.61
N VAL A 131 0.65 13.34 0.70
CA VAL A 131 1.32 12.22 1.36
C VAL A 131 1.68 12.61 2.77
N TYR A 132 1.35 11.75 3.75
CA TYR A 132 1.67 11.95 5.17
C TYR A 132 2.56 10.84 5.66
N GLY A 133 3.58 11.21 6.42
CA GLY A 133 4.53 10.28 7.04
C GLY A 133 5.38 10.97 8.10
N GLU A 134 6.47 10.34 8.47
CA GLU A 134 7.48 10.87 9.39
C GLU A 134 8.70 11.35 8.64
N LYS A 135 9.26 12.50 9.04
CA LYS A 135 10.61 12.92 8.64
C LYS A 135 11.66 11.98 9.21
N THR A 136 12.78 11.84 8.52
CA THR A 136 13.97 11.16 9.01
C THR A 136 15.03 12.19 9.43
N ASP A 137 16.14 11.72 9.99
CA ASP A 137 17.29 12.59 10.31
C ASP A 137 17.98 13.12 9.04
N THR A 138 17.76 12.48 7.90
CA THR A 138 18.27 12.92 6.59
C THR A 138 17.28 13.86 5.95
N GLU A 139 17.73 15.07 5.61
CA GLU A 139 16.89 16.05 4.93
C GLU A 139 16.45 15.54 3.54
N GLY A 140 15.15 15.70 3.24
CA GLY A 140 14.56 15.23 1.98
C GLY A 140 14.13 13.77 2.00
N ASP A 141 14.45 13.02 3.06
CA ASP A 141 13.97 11.65 3.24
C ASP A 141 12.79 11.59 4.21
N PHE A 142 11.88 10.66 3.96
CA PHE A 142 10.76 10.37 4.86
C PHE A 142 10.49 8.87 4.96
N ARG A 143 9.64 8.50 5.88
CA ARG A 143 9.18 7.12 6.10
C ARG A 143 7.73 7.12 6.58
N GLY A 144 7.09 5.97 6.59
CA GLY A 144 5.76 5.84 7.21
C GLY A 144 5.80 5.99 8.73
N TYR A 145 4.65 6.28 9.34
CA TYR A 145 4.47 6.25 10.79
C TYR A 145 4.67 4.84 11.33
N GLU A 146 5.34 4.70 12.45
CA GLU A 146 5.62 3.42 13.07
C GLU A 146 4.40 2.87 13.78
N LEU A 147 4.06 1.61 13.46
CA LEU A 147 2.89 0.93 14.00
C LEU A 147 3.33 -0.19 14.96
N GLY A 148 2.72 -0.22 16.14
CA GLY A 148 2.84 -1.33 17.07
C GLY A 148 2.00 -2.53 16.67
N ALA A 149 0.87 -2.28 15.99
CA ALA A 149 0.02 -3.35 15.46
C ALA A 149 -0.79 -2.91 14.24
N VAL A 150 -1.03 -3.88 13.35
CA VAL A 150 -1.97 -3.76 12.21
C VAL A 150 -2.87 -4.98 12.24
N TYR A 151 -4.18 -4.78 12.30
CA TYR A 151 -5.11 -5.90 12.31
C TYR A 151 -6.47 -5.53 11.68
N PRO A 152 -7.15 -6.49 11.03
CA PRO A 152 -8.49 -6.27 10.52
C PRO A 152 -9.50 -6.23 11.66
N GLY A 153 -10.60 -5.51 11.44
CA GLY A 153 -11.77 -5.62 12.30
C GLY A 153 -12.48 -6.95 12.16
N GLY A 154 -13.53 -7.12 12.97
CA GLY A 154 -14.42 -8.28 12.87
C GLY A 154 -15.11 -8.37 11.51
N GLN A 155 -15.45 -9.58 11.10
CA GLN A 155 -16.21 -9.80 9.88
C GLN A 155 -17.59 -9.14 9.98
N ARG A 156 -17.90 -8.24 9.05
CA ARG A 156 -19.20 -7.58 8.96
C ARG A 156 -19.98 -8.09 7.78
N PHE A 157 -21.10 -8.74 8.07
CA PHE A 157 -22.03 -9.22 7.06
C PHE A 157 -22.94 -8.11 6.57
N LYS A 158 -23.40 -8.24 5.32
CA LYS A 158 -24.38 -7.33 4.74
C LYS A 158 -25.67 -7.34 5.57
N SER A 159 -26.22 -6.17 5.86
CA SER A 159 -27.54 -5.95 6.45
C SER A 159 -28.45 -5.21 5.48
N SER A 160 -29.71 -4.98 5.87
CA SER A 160 -30.70 -4.29 5.00
C SER A 160 -30.33 -2.84 4.66
N GLY A 161 -29.43 -2.21 5.41
CA GLY A 161 -29.02 -0.82 5.21
C GLY A 161 -27.52 -0.62 4.99
N GLU A 162 -26.72 -1.69 5.13
CA GLU A 162 -25.25 -1.58 5.07
C GLU A 162 -24.67 -2.70 4.21
N ASN A 163 -23.68 -2.38 3.40
CA ASN A 163 -22.91 -3.37 2.66
C ASN A 163 -21.95 -4.12 3.60
N ALA A 164 -21.50 -5.30 3.17
CA ALA A 164 -20.37 -5.96 3.80
C ALA A 164 -19.13 -5.04 3.66
N SER A 165 -18.40 -4.85 4.74
CA SER A 165 -17.24 -3.94 4.78
C SER A 165 -16.08 -4.59 5.52
N LEU A 166 -14.87 -4.17 5.19
CA LEU A 166 -13.65 -4.52 5.91
C LEU A 166 -13.12 -3.30 6.64
N THR A 167 -12.77 -3.45 7.90
CA THR A 167 -12.06 -2.42 8.67
C THR A 167 -10.64 -2.84 8.93
N ILE A 168 -9.74 -1.84 8.89
CA ILE A 168 -8.31 -1.99 9.21
C ILE A 168 -8.03 -1.09 10.39
N ASN A 169 -7.46 -1.65 11.45
CA ASN A 169 -7.05 -0.91 12.63
C ASN A 169 -5.52 -0.77 12.64
N LEU A 170 -5.08 0.45 12.82
CA LEU A 170 -3.67 0.83 12.91
C LEU A 170 -3.41 1.37 14.31
N VAL A 171 -2.55 0.71 15.06
CA VAL A 171 -2.14 1.12 16.41
C VAL A 171 -0.76 1.75 16.31
N TYR A 172 -0.61 2.99 16.74
CA TYR A 172 0.68 3.66 16.72
C TYR A 172 1.61 3.12 17.82
N GLU A 173 2.88 2.89 17.48
CA GLU A 173 3.88 2.46 18.46
C GLU A 173 4.21 3.59 19.47
N ASP A 174 4.38 4.81 18.96
CA ASP A 174 4.69 6.00 19.75
C ASP A 174 3.98 7.21 19.17
N VAL A 175 2.91 7.64 19.83
CA VAL A 175 2.05 8.75 19.40
C VAL A 175 2.79 10.08 19.40
N GLU A 176 3.59 10.34 20.45
CA GLU A 176 4.31 11.60 20.59
C GLU A 176 5.38 11.73 19.52
N LYS A 177 6.15 10.67 19.27
CA LYS A 177 7.14 10.61 18.21
C LYS A 177 6.52 10.81 16.83
N ALA A 178 5.39 10.15 16.55
CA ALA A 178 4.67 10.27 15.29
C ALA A 178 4.25 11.73 15.02
N TRP A 179 3.66 12.39 16.02
CA TRP A 179 3.21 13.77 15.87
C TRP A 179 4.35 14.78 15.76
N MET A 180 5.42 14.61 16.55
CA MET A 180 6.59 15.51 16.50
C MET A 180 7.36 15.42 15.20
N ASN A 181 7.35 14.25 14.55
CA ASN A 181 8.06 14.00 13.30
C ASN A 181 7.16 14.02 12.07
N ALA A 182 5.90 14.39 12.22
CA ALA A 182 4.96 14.44 11.10
C ALA A 182 5.47 15.35 9.96
N ILE A 183 5.31 14.86 8.73
CA ILE A 183 5.63 15.59 7.50
C ILE A 183 4.51 15.36 6.49
N SER A 184 4.23 16.36 5.67
CA SER A 184 3.32 16.24 4.56
C SER A 184 3.84 16.95 3.32
N PHE A 185 3.54 16.41 2.15
CA PHE A 185 3.91 16.98 0.86
C PHE A 185 2.92 16.54 -0.21
N THR A 186 2.80 17.29 -1.30
CA THR A 186 1.95 16.92 -2.44
C THR A 186 2.68 15.96 -3.35
N SER A 187 1.95 14.96 -3.84
CA SER A 187 2.36 14.02 -4.87
C SER A 187 1.53 14.24 -6.14
N ASP A 188 2.15 14.12 -7.30
CA ASP A 188 1.47 14.18 -8.60
C ASP A 188 0.95 12.80 -9.05
N ILE A 189 1.24 11.73 -8.29
CA ILE A 189 0.81 10.36 -8.61
C ILE A 189 -0.66 10.15 -8.28
N ASP A 190 -1.39 9.52 -9.18
CA ASP A 190 -2.59 8.79 -8.83
C ASP A 190 -2.21 7.38 -8.37
N ILE A 191 -2.27 7.17 -7.05
CA ILE A 191 -1.91 5.89 -6.44
C ILE A 191 -2.79 4.74 -6.95
N LEU A 192 -4.02 5.04 -7.38
CA LEU A 192 -4.93 4.04 -7.91
C LEU A 192 -4.46 3.49 -9.26
N ASP A 193 -3.72 4.27 -10.02
CA ASP A 193 -3.22 3.88 -11.33
C ASP A 193 -1.78 3.36 -11.29
N GLU A 194 -0.89 4.03 -10.54
CA GLU A 194 0.55 3.75 -10.59
C GLU A 194 1.02 2.72 -9.55
N ALA A 195 0.41 2.69 -8.37
CA ALA A 195 0.82 1.81 -7.28
C ALA A 195 -0.27 0.82 -6.88
N LYS A 196 -0.75 0.04 -7.85
CA LYS A 196 -1.68 -1.07 -7.58
C LYS A 196 -0.99 -2.17 -6.79
N GLY A 197 -1.72 -2.77 -5.86
CA GLY A 197 -1.30 -4.01 -5.22
C GLY A 197 -1.18 -5.16 -6.23
N LEU A 198 -0.44 -6.21 -5.86
CA LEU A 198 -0.27 -7.39 -6.72
C LEU A 198 -1.38 -8.40 -6.49
N VAL A 199 -1.96 -8.91 -7.58
CA VAL A 199 -2.92 -10.00 -7.58
C VAL A 199 -2.18 -11.33 -7.79
N TRP A 200 -2.48 -12.31 -6.98
CA TRP A 200 -1.96 -13.66 -7.14
C TRP A 200 -2.56 -14.33 -8.37
N VAL A 201 -1.71 -14.87 -9.23
CA VAL A 201 -2.14 -15.55 -10.45
C VAL A 201 -1.54 -16.95 -10.59
N ASP A 202 -2.28 -17.81 -11.28
CA ASP A 202 -1.84 -19.14 -11.72
C ASP A 202 -1.61 -19.16 -13.22
N VAL A 203 -0.56 -19.85 -13.66
CA VAL A 203 -0.32 -20.17 -15.06
C VAL A 203 -0.91 -21.56 -15.33
N LYS A 204 -2.07 -21.63 -15.97
CA LYS A 204 -2.81 -22.89 -16.22
C LYS A 204 -2.61 -23.36 -17.65
N LYS A 205 -2.11 -24.59 -17.81
CA LYS A 205 -2.06 -25.28 -19.10
C LYS A 205 -3.47 -25.75 -19.48
N LEU A 206 -3.87 -25.51 -20.73
CA LEU A 206 -5.16 -25.96 -21.23
C LEU A 206 -5.09 -27.44 -21.62
N ALA A 207 -6.21 -28.15 -21.42
CA ALA A 207 -6.33 -29.56 -21.76
C ALA A 207 -6.34 -29.81 -23.30
N THR A 208 -6.83 -28.82 -24.05
CA THR A 208 -6.92 -28.85 -25.52
C THR A 208 -5.86 -27.93 -26.13
N GLY A 209 -4.95 -28.52 -26.88
CA GLY A 209 -3.87 -27.82 -27.60
C GLY A 209 -2.52 -27.97 -26.93
N GLU A 210 -1.50 -28.25 -27.75
CA GLU A 210 -0.12 -28.32 -27.27
C GLU A 210 0.35 -26.92 -26.89
N ASN A 211 0.92 -26.79 -25.69
CA ASN A 211 1.55 -25.58 -25.19
C ASN A 211 0.66 -24.33 -25.10
N LYS A 212 -0.67 -24.51 -24.97
CA LYS A 212 -1.60 -23.42 -24.71
C LYS A 212 -1.81 -23.22 -23.21
N TYR A 213 -1.76 -21.94 -22.81
CA TYR A 213 -1.83 -21.54 -21.40
C TYR A 213 -2.75 -20.34 -21.22
N LYS A 214 -3.24 -20.17 -20.00
CA LYS A 214 -3.94 -18.98 -19.51
C LYS A 214 -3.36 -18.54 -18.19
N VAL A 215 -3.39 -17.22 -17.96
CA VAL A 215 -3.08 -16.62 -16.67
C VAL A 215 -4.39 -16.26 -16.01
N VAL A 216 -4.66 -16.88 -14.86
CA VAL A 216 -5.91 -16.71 -14.15
C VAL A 216 -5.64 -16.28 -12.71
N GLU A 217 -6.52 -15.49 -12.17
CA GLU A 217 -6.47 -15.10 -10.77
C GLU A 217 -6.58 -16.35 -9.88
N HIS A 218 -5.71 -16.44 -8.89
CA HIS A 218 -5.59 -17.63 -8.04
C HIS A 218 -6.87 -17.91 -7.23
N TYR A 219 -7.42 -16.89 -6.58
CA TYR A 219 -8.59 -17.04 -5.71
C TYR A 219 -9.93 -16.82 -6.44
N GLY A 220 -10.03 -15.81 -7.30
CA GLY A 220 -11.24 -15.49 -8.03
C GLY A 220 -11.46 -16.33 -9.27
N GLY A 221 -10.40 -16.91 -9.83
CA GLY A 221 -10.44 -17.69 -11.05
C GLY A 221 -10.71 -16.87 -12.33
N PHE A 222 -10.68 -15.54 -12.24
CA PHE A 222 -10.86 -14.66 -13.39
C PHE A 222 -9.71 -14.82 -14.39
N ASP A 223 -10.05 -14.89 -15.65
CA ASP A 223 -9.08 -14.95 -16.74
C ASP A 223 -8.48 -13.56 -16.99
N LEU A 224 -7.21 -13.41 -16.71
CA LEU A 224 -6.45 -12.17 -16.90
C LEU A 224 -5.62 -12.20 -18.19
N THR A 225 -5.69 -13.29 -18.96
CA THR A 225 -4.85 -13.49 -20.15
C THR A 225 -5.09 -12.42 -21.20
N GLU A 226 -6.33 -12.03 -21.43
CA GLU A 226 -6.66 -10.99 -22.43
C GLU A 226 -6.16 -9.62 -22.00
N MET A 227 -6.28 -9.28 -20.72
CA MET A 227 -5.84 -8.00 -20.16
C MET A 227 -4.32 -7.79 -20.34
N TYR A 228 -3.53 -8.84 -20.14
CA TYR A 228 -2.07 -8.77 -20.20
C TYR A 228 -1.49 -9.40 -21.49
N GLY A 229 -2.34 -9.91 -22.39
CA GLY A 229 -1.95 -10.82 -23.46
C GLY A 229 -0.79 -10.35 -24.33
N THR A 230 -0.82 -9.11 -24.76
CA THR A 230 0.26 -8.55 -25.59
C THR A 230 1.60 -8.54 -24.84
N LEU A 231 1.61 -8.16 -23.58
CA LEU A 231 2.82 -8.12 -22.74
C LEU A 231 3.30 -9.53 -22.41
N LEU A 232 2.38 -10.44 -22.08
CA LEU A 232 2.69 -11.85 -21.79
C LEU A 232 3.10 -12.64 -23.03
N GLY A 233 2.87 -12.12 -24.23
CA GLY A 233 3.39 -12.68 -25.49
C GLY A 233 4.89 -12.51 -25.67
N ALA A 234 5.58 -11.77 -24.81
CA ALA A 234 7.02 -11.64 -24.82
C ALA A 234 7.69 -12.75 -23.97
N SER A 235 8.71 -13.43 -24.52
CA SER A 235 9.46 -14.45 -23.76
C SER A 235 10.26 -13.88 -22.59
N SER A 236 10.54 -12.57 -22.61
CA SER A 236 11.27 -11.85 -21.56
C SER A 236 10.58 -11.86 -20.19
N VAL A 237 9.24 -12.03 -20.14
CA VAL A 237 8.45 -12.05 -18.90
C VAL A 237 8.35 -13.44 -18.27
N TRP A 238 8.92 -14.47 -18.89
CA TRP A 238 8.80 -15.85 -18.49
C TRP A 238 10.12 -16.48 -18.03
N ASN A 239 10.01 -17.38 -17.07
CA ASN A 239 11.04 -18.38 -16.74
C ASN A 239 10.70 -19.69 -17.45
N ASN A 240 11.73 -20.43 -17.88
CA ASN A 240 11.62 -21.74 -18.55
C ASN A 240 10.83 -21.70 -19.88
N VAL A 241 10.83 -20.59 -20.58
CA VAL A 241 10.17 -20.42 -21.89
C VAL A 241 11.16 -19.85 -22.91
N THR A 242 11.23 -20.45 -24.09
CA THR A 242 12.07 -19.98 -25.21
C THR A 242 11.31 -19.08 -26.16
N ALA A 243 10.00 -19.31 -26.32
CA ALA A 243 9.14 -18.47 -27.15
C ALA A 243 7.76 -18.36 -26.50
N ALA A 244 7.20 -17.16 -26.54
CA ALA A 244 5.85 -16.85 -26.10
C ALA A 244 5.12 -16.08 -27.19
N THR A 245 3.84 -16.34 -27.37
CA THR A 245 2.99 -15.61 -28.31
C THR A 245 1.57 -15.56 -27.73
N TYR A 246 0.97 -14.39 -27.75
CA TYR A 246 -0.45 -14.22 -27.44
C TYR A 246 -1.30 -14.38 -28.69
N ASN A 247 -2.36 -15.16 -28.61
CA ASN A 247 -3.36 -15.30 -29.66
C ASN A 247 -4.65 -14.59 -29.25
N PRO A 248 -5.00 -13.44 -29.86
CA PRO A 248 -6.20 -12.70 -29.52
C PRO A 248 -7.49 -13.39 -29.95
N ASP A 249 -7.45 -14.29 -30.95
CA ASP A 249 -8.66 -14.94 -31.49
C ASP A 249 -9.27 -15.92 -30.48
N ASP A 250 -8.45 -16.58 -29.67
CA ASP A 250 -8.91 -17.53 -28.65
C ASP A 250 -8.51 -17.13 -27.21
N GLY A 251 -7.90 -15.97 -27.03
CA GLY A 251 -7.51 -15.44 -25.73
C GLY A 251 -6.49 -16.33 -25.01
N THR A 252 -5.57 -16.99 -25.73
CA THR A 252 -4.60 -17.93 -25.17
C THR A 252 -3.15 -17.49 -25.39
N LEU A 253 -2.25 -17.99 -24.52
CA LEU A 253 -0.82 -17.88 -24.67
C LEU A 253 -0.25 -19.20 -25.21
N SER A 254 0.51 -19.13 -26.29
CA SER A 254 1.33 -20.26 -26.77
C SER A 254 2.73 -20.09 -26.20
N LEU A 255 3.12 -20.99 -25.27
CA LEU A 255 4.42 -20.97 -24.62
C LEU A 255 5.22 -22.20 -25.04
N THR A 256 6.46 -22.00 -25.49
CA THR A 256 7.39 -23.10 -25.78
C THR A 256 8.32 -23.28 -24.59
N PRO A 257 8.14 -24.32 -23.76
CA PRO A 257 9.01 -24.57 -22.61
C PRO A 257 10.44 -24.88 -23.05
N SER A 258 11.44 -24.37 -22.33
CA SER A 258 12.86 -24.76 -22.49
C SER A 258 13.23 -25.92 -21.60
N SER A 259 12.92 -25.78 -20.30
CA SER A 259 13.15 -26.80 -19.28
C SER A 259 12.21 -26.54 -18.11
N GLY A 260 11.43 -27.56 -17.73
CA GLY A 260 10.46 -27.41 -16.63
C GLY A 260 9.15 -26.74 -17.01
N THR A 261 8.39 -26.32 -16.01
CA THR A 261 7.08 -25.68 -16.18
C THR A 261 7.26 -24.19 -16.44
N PRO A 262 6.55 -23.62 -17.44
CA PRO A 262 6.50 -22.19 -17.62
C PRO A 262 6.05 -21.47 -16.34
N ALA A 263 6.77 -20.42 -15.98
CA ALA A 263 6.48 -19.60 -14.82
C ALA A 263 6.73 -18.13 -15.14
N LEU A 264 5.94 -17.23 -14.55
CA LEU A 264 6.21 -15.81 -14.63
C LEU A 264 7.51 -15.47 -13.88
N LYS A 265 8.16 -14.43 -14.31
CA LYS A 265 9.27 -13.82 -13.59
C LYS A 265 8.81 -13.16 -12.28
N ARG A 266 9.75 -12.68 -11.48
CA ARG A 266 9.46 -11.95 -10.24
C ARG A 266 8.79 -10.63 -10.53
N PRO A 267 8.00 -10.08 -9.59
CA PRO A 267 7.31 -8.82 -9.79
C PRO A 267 8.19 -7.65 -10.23
N SER A 268 9.40 -7.53 -9.69
CA SER A 268 10.36 -6.49 -10.08
C SER A 268 10.81 -6.61 -11.53
N GLU A 269 11.01 -7.85 -12.03
CA GLU A 269 11.37 -8.12 -13.41
C GLU A 269 10.18 -7.93 -14.35
N LEU A 270 8.97 -8.30 -13.91
CA LEU A 270 7.72 -8.07 -14.64
C LEU A 270 7.43 -6.57 -14.81
N TYR A 271 7.66 -5.79 -13.75
CA TYR A 271 7.49 -4.35 -13.79
C TYR A 271 8.43 -3.67 -14.79
N ALA A 272 9.68 -4.14 -14.90
CA ALA A 272 10.63 -3.66 -15.89
C ALA A 272 10.19 -3.93 -17.35
N GLU A 273 9.33 -4.92 -17.57
CA GLU A 273 8.71 -5.26 -18.85
C GLU A 273 7.28 -4.71 -19.00
N ASP A 274 6.91 -3.73 -18.17
CA ASP A 274 5.61 -3.07 -18.13
C ASP A 274 4.42 -3.98 -17.74
N VAL A 275 4.68 -5.17 -17.22
CA VAL A 275 3.67 -6.07 -16.65
C VAL A 275 3.47 -5.71 -15.18
N LYS A 276 2.37 -5.01 -14.88
CA LYS A 276 2.08 -4.44 -13.57
C LYS A 276 0.91 -5.18 -12.90
N GLY A 277 0.94 -5.27 -11.58
CA GLY A 277 -0.21 -5.70 -10.77
C GLY A 277 -0.42 -7.19 -10.64
N ILE A 278 0.50 -8.05 -11.09
CA ILE A 278 0.38 -9.50 -10.95
C ILE A 278 1.65 -10.14 -10.35
N GLU A 279 1.45 -11.22 -9.61
CA GLU A 279 2.50 -12.08 -9.06
C GLU A 279 2.05 -13.53 -9.12
N GLN A 280 2.88 -14.43 -9.62
CA GLN A 280 2.53 -15.85 -9.67
C GLN A 280 2.48 -16.45 -8.26
N TRP A 281 1.41 -17.20 -7.98
CA TRP A 281 1.31 -18.01 -6.77
C TRP A 281 2.35 -19.13 -6.80
N SER A 282 3.14 -19.24 -5.73
CA SER A 282 4.23 -20.22 -5.60
C SER A 282 4.03 -21.16 -4.42
#